data_2e699b4c6675c187edf98a08c6dca4ce
#
_entry.id   2e699b4c6675c187edf98a08c6dca4ce
#
_cell.length_a   1.000
_cell.length_b   1.000
_cell.length_c   1.000
_cell.angle_alpha   90.00
_cell.angle_beta   90.00
_cell.angle_gamma   90.00
#
_symmetry.space_group_name_H-M   'P 1'
#
loop_
_entity.id
_entity.type
_entity.pdbx_description
1 polymer ?
#
loop_
_entity_poly.entity_id
_entity_poly.type
_entity_poly.pdbx_seq_one_letter_code
_entity_poly.pdbx_strand_id
1 'polypeptide(L)'
;TENDQSSPVKAPLHGKEEKPQVGKPQPFSHHIWDPEVRPMLIAYLKPVFMMTLIVMVMVWLFCSIYWGSMYGYNENSPRIVGAIVNRDNGLIGHNIAQAFLDLNGNDSKLPHSTWELHDTSEFPDHTSLVNAVQPKEKFYIALEIVEGATDKLIRARRTGNSSYDPRVVNIIFATAMNPTTVPRYITGPAQKTFSKAQVKLNTQLTSQFLSENINDPEAIETANRAPLTLVNPVASNMMD
;
A
#
# COMPACT_ATOMS: atom_id res chain seq x y z
N THR A 1 54.99 25.81 -111.24
CA THR A 1 55.40 26.49 -110.02
C THR A 1 54.41 26.22 -108.90
N GLU A 2 54.68 25.24 -108.16
CA GLU A 2 55.28 25.28 -106.85
C GLU A 2 54.42 26.06 -105.84
N ASN A 3 53.83 25.41 -104.92
CA ASN A 3 54.27 25.53 -103.53
C ASN A 3 53.58 24.46 -102.64
N ASP A 4 54.47 23.71 -102.12
CA ASP A 4 54.29 22.73 -101.06
C ASP A 4 54.16 23.47 -99.75
N GLN A 5 53.15 23.18 -98.92
CA GLN A 5 53.13 23.48 -97.51
C GLN A 5 52.49 22.36 -96.73
N SER A 6 53.34 21.55 -96.16
CA SER A 6 53.11 20.57 -95.11
C SER A 6 52.59 21.23 -93.80
N SER A 7 51.44 20.85 -93.33
CA SER A 7 50.99 21.18 -92.00
C SER A 7 51.12 19.93 -91.08
N PRO A 8 51.56 20.18 -89.87
CA PRO A 8 51.87 19.12 -88.91
C PRO A 8 50.63 18.49 -88.26
N VAL A 9 50.69 17.15 -88.23
CA VAL A 9 49.72 16.29 -87.54
C VAL A 9 49.68 16.63 -86.07
N LYS A 10 48.54 17.13 -85.53
CA LYS A 10 48.30 17.28 -84.13
C LYS A 10 47.97 15.89 -83.53
N ALA A 11 48.72 15.47 -82.52
CA ALA A 11 48.48 14.30 -81.72
C ALA A 11 47.11 14.38 -80.96
N PRO A 12 46.43 13.24 -80.75
CA PRO A 12 45.17 13.23 -80.01
C PRO A 12 45.40 13.52 -78.55
N LEU A 13 44.69 14.53 -78.04
CA LEU A 13 44.60 14.86 -76.62
C LEU A 13 44.02 13.70 -75.84
N HIS A 14 44.70 13.27 -74.83
CA HIS A 14 44.26 12.37 -73.80
C HIS A 14 42.88 12.76 -73.30
N GLY A 15 41.87 11.97 -73.59
CA GLY A 15 40.58 12.05 -72.93
C GLY A 15 40.77 11.78 -71.46
N LYS A 16 40.55 12.80 -70.64
CA LYS A 16 40.36 12.58 -69.19
C LYS A 16 39.13 11.68 -69.05
N GLU A 17 39.32 10.47 -68.54
CA GLU A 17 38.24 9.66 -68.01
C GLU A 17 37.57 10.46 -66.88
N GLU A 18 36.42 11.06 -67.15
CA GLU A 18 35.52 11.53 -66.08
C GLU A 18 35.07 10.30 -65.31
N LYS A 19 35.63 10.18 -64.09
CA LYS A 19 35.08 9.25 -63.12
C LYS A 19 33.60 9.58 -62.94
N PRO A 20 32.69 8.57 -63.02
CA PRO A 20 31.28 8.80 -62.80
C PRO A 20 31.13 9.44 -61.42
N GLN A 21 30.59 10.67 -61.38
CA GLN A 21 30.21 11.33 -60.13
C GLN A 21 29.08 10.49 -59.55
N VAL A 22 29.41 9.68 -58.53
CA VAL A 22 28.44 9.04 -57.68
C VAL A 22 27.64 10.17 -57.00
N GLY A 23 26.52 10.49 -57.57
CA GLY A 23 25.60 11.52 -57.03
C GLY A 23 25.33 11.17 -55.54
N LYS A 24 25.48 12.18 -54.68
CA LYS A 24 25.12 12.03 -53.27
C LYS A 24 23.69 11.49 -53.24
N PRO A 25 23.43 10.38 -52.52
CA PRO A 25 22.09 9.81 -52.44
C PRO A 25 21.13 10.89 -51.95
N GLN A 26 20.07 11.18 -52.72
CA GLN A 26 19.05 12.14 -52.29
C GLN A 26 18.27 11.52 -51.12
N PRO A 27 18.11 12.24 -50.00
CA PRO A 27 17.31 11.77 -48.89
C PRO A 27 15.88 11.47 -49.37
N PHE A 28 15.34 10.33 -48.99
CA PHE A 28 14.00 9.84 -49.33
C PHE A 28 13.80 9.42 -50.81
N SER A 29 14.83 9.12 -51.59
CA SER A 29 14.73 8.67 -52.95
C SER A 29 14.18 7.26 -53.11
N HIS A 30 14.21 6.47 -52.03
CA HIS A 30 13.74 5.04 -52.06
C HIS A 30 12.49 4.89 -51.17
N HIS A 31 11.51 4.16 -51.70
CA HIS A 31 10.36 3.74 -50.93
C HIS A 31 10.74 2.56 -50.02
N ILE A 32 10.09 2.48 -48.83
CA ILE A 32 10.37 1.46 -47.81
C ILE A 32 10.28 0.02 -48.36
N TRP A 33 9.46 -0.19 -49.42
CA TRP A 33 9.24 -1.50 -50.03
C TRP A 33 10.09 -1.75 -51.26
N ASP A 34 11.01 -0.85 -51.60
CA ASP A 34 11.91 -1.04 -52.76
C ASP A 34 12.79 -2.28 -52.54
N PRO A 35 13.00 -3.10 -53.62
CA PRO A 35 13.78 -4.32 -53.50
C PRO A 35 15.19 -4.12 -52.95
N GLU A 36 15.78 -2.96 -53.15
CA GLU A 36 17.13 -2.62 -52.66
C GLU A 36 17.15 -2.31 -51.14
N VAL A 37 16.07 -1.74 -50.60
CA VAL A 37 15.96 -1.35 -49.18
C VAL A 37 15.46 -2.52 -48.31
N ARG A 38 14.66 -3.41 -48.90
CA ARG A 38 14.05 -4.55 -48.21
C ARG A 38 15.01 -5.43 -47.42
N PRO A 39 16.18 -5.87 -47.92
CA PRO A 39 17.09 -6.71 -47.16
C PRO A 39 17.69 -5.98 -45.96
N MET A 40 17.98 -4.68 -46.11
CA MET A 40 18.49 -3.85 -45.03
C MET A 40 17.40 -3.63 -43.97
N LEU A 41 16.18 -3.38 -44.35
CA LEU A 41 15.02 -3.23 -43.48
C LEU A 41 14.77 -4.52 -42.67
N ILE A 42 14.79 -5.68 -43.31
CA ILE A 42 14.61 -6.98 -42.64
C ILE A 42 15.76 -7.24 -41.64
N ALA A 43 17.00 -6.94 -42.04
CA ALA A 43 18.15 -7.08 -41.16
C ALA A 43 18.05 -6.21 -39.91
N TYR A 44 17.47 -5.01 -40.01
CA TYR A 44 17.23 -4.12 -38.90
C TYR A 44 15.99 -4.52 -38.08
N LEU A 45 14.87 -4.84 -38.69
CA LEU A 45 13.62 -5.19 -38.03
C LEU A 45 13.69 -6.52 -37.29
N LYS A 46 14.47 -7.49 -37.79
CA LYS A 46 14.61 -8.80 -37.16
C LYS A 46 15.09 -8.73 -35.71
N PRO A 47 16.21 -8.05 -35.39
CA PRO A 47 16.64 -7.88 -33.96
C PRO A 47 15.67 -7.03 -33.14
N VAL A 48 15.07 -5.99 -33.72
CA VAL A 48 14.08 -5.16 -33.03
C VAL A 48 12.85 -5.98 -32.67
N PHE A 49 12.32 -6.77 -33.61
CA PHE A 49 11.19 -7.65 -33.36
C PHE A 49 11.51 -8.72 -32.30
N MET A 50 12.71 -9.28 -32.35
CA MET A 50 13.14 -10.30 -31.39
C MET A 50 13.28 -9.70 -29.97
N MET A 51 13.85 -8.49 -29.84
CA MET A 51 13.94 -7.78 -28.57
C MET A 51 12.54 -7.42 -28.03
N THR A 52 11.66 -6.94 -28.89
CA THR A 52 10.27 -6.63 -28.51
C THR A 52 9.53 -7.87 -28.03
N LEU A 53 9.72 -9.01 -28.71
CA LEU A 53 9.12 -10.28 -28.30
C LEU A 53 9.63 -10.72 -26.92
N ILE A 54 10.94 -10.63 -26.68
CA ILE A 54 11.53 -10.97 -25.37
C ILE A 54 10.96 -10.08 -24.27
N VAL A 55 10.90 -8.76 -24.50
CA VAL A 55 10.32 -7.82 -23.52
C VAL A 55 8.86 -8.15 -23.27
N MET A 56 8.08 -8.45 -24.32
CA MET A 56 6.66 -8.79 -24.18
C MET A 56 6.46 -10.07 -23.36
N VAL A 57 7.28 -11.11 -23.61
CA VAL A 57 7.24 -12.36 -22.83
C VAL A 57 7.63 -12.11 -21.38
N MET A 58 8.68 -11.31 -21.13
CA MET A 58 9.10 -10.94 -19.78
C MET A 58 8.00 -10.19 -19.04
N VAL A 59 7.41 -9.18 -19.66
CA VAL A 59 6.29 -8.42 -19.07
C VAL A 59 5.13 -9.37 -18.76
N TRP A 60 4.79 -10.27 -19.68
CA TRP A 60 3.69 -11.23 -19.48
C TRP A 60 3.98 -12.18 -18.32
N LEU A 61 5.20 -12.71 -18.20
CA LEU A 61 5.61 -13.56 -17.08
C LEU A 61 5.54 -12.81 -15.74
N PHE A 62 6.14 -11.62 -15.67
CA PHE A 62 6.11 -10.83 -14.44
C PHE A 62 4.70 -10.41 -14.04
N CYS A 63 3.89 -9.97 -15.01
CA CYS A 63 2.50 -9.65 -14.75
C CYS A 63 1.72 -10.87 -14.25
N SER A 64 1.90 -12.04 -14.84
CA SER A 64 1.19 -13.27 -14.42
C SER A 64 1.55 -13.66 -12.99
N ILE A 65 2.83 -13.57 -12.62
CA ILE A 65 3.28 -13.83 -11.23
C ILE A 65 2.69 -12.79 -10.27
N TYR A 66 2.76 -11.51 -10.64
CA TYR A 66 2.22 -10.42 -9.81
C TYR A 66 0.70 -10.55 -9.61
N TRP A 67 -0.07 -10.75 -10.70
CA TRP A 67 -1.52 -10.93 -10.61
C TRP A 67 -1.90 -12.23 -9.92
N GLY A 68 -1.13 -13.31 -10.13
CA GLY A 68 -1.32 -14.58 -9.44
C GLY A 68 -1.11 -14.47 -7.93
N SER A 69 -0.14 -13.66 -7.49
CA SER A 69 0.09 -13.42 -6.05
C SER A 69 -1.05 -12.63 -5.39
N MET A 70 -1.80 -11.86 -6.17
CA MET A 70 -2.97 -11.09 -5.68
C MET A 70 -4.29 -11.87 -5.81
N TYR A 71 -4.28 -13.01 -6.51
CA TYR A 71 -5.46 -13.83 -6.68
C TYR A 71 -5.82 -14.56 -5.38
N GLY A 72 -7.12 -14.57 -5.05
CA GLY A 72 -7.60 -15.24 -3.83
C GLY A 72 -7.21 -14.53 -2.54
N TYR A 73 -6.82 -13.24 -2.59
CA TYR A 73 -6.41 -12.50 -1.41
C TYR A 73 -7.47 -12.54 -0.30
N ASN A 74 -8.75 -12.38 -0.63
CA ASN A 74 -9.84 -12.40 0.35
C ASN A 74 -9.95 -13.76 1.07
N GLU A 75 -9.67 -14.85 0.36
CA GLU A 75 -9.69 -16.21 0.90
C GLU A 75 -8.46 -16.51 1.77
N ASN A 76 -7.34 -15.84 1.49
CA ASN A 76 -6.09 -16.03 2.22
C ASN A 76 -5.87 -15.00 3.34
N SER A 77 -6.64 -13.91 3.37
CA SER A 77 -6.51 -12.88 4.40
C SER A 77 -6.71 -13.39 5.85
N PRO A 78 -7.56 -14.40 6.13
CA PRO A 78 -7.66 -14.97 7.48
C PRO A 78 -6.38 -15.66 7.99
N ARG A 79 -5.43 -15.96 7.11
CA ARG A 79 -4.11 -16.50 7.51
C ARG A 79 -3.19 -15.45 8.12
N ILE A 80 -3.56 -14.18 8.02
CA ILE A 80 -2.83 -13.09 8.67
C ILE A 80 -3.29 -13.05 10.12
N VAL A 81 -2.42 -13.45 11.02
CA VAL A 81 -2.72 -13.49 12.46
C VAL A 81 -2.38 -12.15 13.09
N GLY A 82 -3.32 -11.62 13.86
CA GLY A 82 -3.18 -10.44 14.69
C GLY A 82 -3.32 -10.80 16.17
N ALA A 83 -2.49 -10.22 17.02
CA ALA A 83 -2.58 -10.38 18.47
C ALA A 83 -3.50 -9.33 19.09
N ILE A 84 -4.27 -9.71 20.11
CA ILE A 84 -4.99 -8.80 20.99
C ILE A 84 -4.43 -8.95 22.38
N VAL A 85 -3.95 -7.85 22.97
CA VAL A 85 -3.55 -7.81 24.38
C VAL A 85 -4.44 -6.81 25.10
N ASN A 86 -5.30 -7.33 25.96
CA ASN A 86 -6.21 -6.51 26.74
C ASN A 86 -5.63 -6.28 28.15
N ARG A 87 -5.17 -5.07 28.43
CA ARG A 87 -4.69 -4.68 29.77
C ARG A 87 -5.76 -3.93 30.59
N ASP A 88 -6.93 -3.65 29.96
CA ASP A 88 -8.06 -3.03 30.62
C ASP A 88 -9.08 -4.07 31.06
N ASN A 89 -9.21 -4.31 32.33
CA ASN A 89 -10.18 -5.26 32.89
C ASN A 89 -11.63 -4.71 32.87
N GLY A 90 -11.84 -3.56 32.27
CA GLY A 90 -13.14 -2.90 32.24
C GLY A 90 -13.93 -3.09 30.95
N LEU A 91 -15.00 -2.30 30.85
CA LEU A 91 -15.97 -2.38 29.75
C LEU A 91 -15.35 -2.06 28.38
N ILE A 92 -14.40 -1.08 28.34
CA ILE A 92 -13.73 -0.70 27.08
C ILE A 92 -12.92 -1.86 26.56
N GLY A 93 -12.08 -2.47 27.41
CA GLY A 93 -11.23 -3.57 27.03
C GLY A 93 -12.01 -4.77 26.51
N HIS A 94 -13.05 -5.17 27.26
CA HIS A 94 -13.88 -6.30 26.88
C HIS A 94 -14.60 -6.09 25.54
N ASN A 95 -15.27 -4.95 25.35
CA ASN A 95 -16.04 -4.70 24.12
C ASN A 95 -15.15 -4.57 22.87
N ILE A 96 -13.99 -3.92 23.00
CA ILE A 96 -13.06 -3.80 21.85
C ILE A 96 -12.47 -5.18 21.50
N ALA A 97 -11.97 -5.93 22.48
CA ALA A 97 -11.42 -7.27 22.24
C ALA A 97 -12.47 -8.19 21.59
N GLN A 98 -13.69 -8.19 22.13
CA GLN A 98 -14.78 -9.02 21.60
C GLN A 98 -15.15 -8.64 20.16
N ALA A 99 -15.18 -7.34 19.83
CA ALA A 99 -15.50 -6.89 18.47
C ALA A 99 -14.50 -7.38 17.42
N PHE A 100 -13.23 -7.59 17.79
CA PHE A 100 -12.22 -8.16 16.91
C PHE A 100 -12.29 -9.69 16.87
N LEU A 101 -12.56 -10.34 17.99
CA LEU A 101 -12.74 -11.79 18.04
C LEU A 101 -13.98 -12.28 17.25
N ASP A 102 -15.04 -11.49 17.24
CA ASP A 102 -16.27 -11.79 16.49
C ASP A 102 -16.03 -11.85 14.97
N LEU A 103 -14.93 -11.27 14.47
CA LEU A 103 -14.56 -11.39 13.06
C LEU A 103 -14.10 -12.79 12.68
N ASN A 104 -13.53 -13.55 13.61
CA ASN A 104 -13.00 -14.89 13.33
C ASN A 104 -14.09 -15.88 12.90
N GLY A 105 -15.33 -15.64 13.32
CA GLY A 105 -16.48 -16.50 13.02
C GLY A 105 -17.35 -16.01 11.84
N ASN A 106 -17.02 -14.87 11.28
CA ASN A 106 -17.84 -14.29 10.20
C ASN A 106 -17.29 -14.72 8.84
N ASP A 107 -18.09 -15.45 8.06
CA ASP A 107 -17.91 -15.69 6.61
C ASP A 107 -17.97 -14.38 5.80
N SER A 108 -17.33 -13.34 6.31
CA SER A 108 -17.33 -12.05 5.62
C SER A 108 -16.47 -12.16 4.36
N LYS A 109 -17.07 -11.86 3.22
CA LYS A 109 -16.35 -11.74 1.93
C LYS A 109 -15.35 -10.59 1.91
N LEU A 110 -15.17 -9.89 3.04
CA LEU A 110 -14.23 -8.81 3.21
C LEU A 110 -12.91 -9.33 3.79
N PRO A 111 -11.77 -8.82 3.32
CA PRO A 111 -10.49 -9.16 3.91
C PRO A 111 -10.49 -8.85 5.41
N HIS A 112 -10.13 -9.83 6.22
CA HIS A 112 -9.98 -9.69 7.67
C HIS A 112 -8.81 -10.54 8.14
N SER A 113 -8.17 -10.12 9.22
CA SER A 113 -7.16 -10.92 9.91
C SER A 113 -7.84 -11.82 10.93
N THR A 114 -7.24 -12.96 11.20
CA THR A 114 -7.63 -13.80 12.35
C THR A 114 -7.02 -13.19 13.61
N TRP A 115 -7.82 -12.99 14.64
CA TRP A 115 -7.39 -12.34 15.87
C TRP A 115 -7.29 -13.34 17.01
N GLU A 116 -6.18 -13.31 17.72
CA GLU A 116 -5.92 -14.17 18.87
C GLU A 116 -5.79 -13.32 20.13
N LEU A 117 -6.54 -13.68 21.17
CA LEU A 117 -6.43 -13.02 22.46
C LEU A 117 -5.28 -13.65 23.25
N HIS A 118 -4.34 -12.83 23.64
CA HIS A 118 -3.17 -13.23 24.43
C HIS A 118 -3.25 -12.65 25.84
N ASP A 119 -2.73 -13.41 26.79
CA ASP A 119 -2.65 -12.98 28.17
C ASP A 119 -1.58 -11.90 28.34
N THR A 120 -1.80 -10.98 29.29
CA THR A 120 -0.84 -9.94 29.64
C THR A 120 0.46 -10.47 30.20
N SER A 121 0.47 -11.71 30.72
CA SER A 121 1.69 -12.39 31.18
C SER A 121 2.62 -12.79 30.04
N GLU A 122 2.09 -13.05 28.83
CA GLU A 122 2.89 -13.36 27.63
C GLU A 122 3.57 -12.09 27.07
N PHE A 123 2.88 -10.97 27.16
CA PHE A 123 3.38 -9.65 26.75
C PHE A 123 3.26 -8.66 27.93
N PRO A 124 4.20 -8.68 28.86
CA PRO A 124 4.08 -7.89 30.11
C PRO A 124 4.12 -6.39 29.89
N ASP A 125 4.80 -5.93 28.82
CA ASP A 125 4.92 -4.51 28.49
C ASP A 125 4.62 -4.22 27.03
N HIS A 126 4.53 -2.95 26.70
CA HIS A 126 4.33 -2.46 25.32
C HIS A 126 5.47 -2.90 24.39
N THR A 127 6.71 -2.86 24.88
CA THR A 127 7.90 -3.19 24.08
C THR A 127 7.93 -4.65 23.66
N SER A 128 7.53 -5.56 24.56
CA SER A 128 7.44 -6.99 24.26
C SER A 128 6.44 -7.28 23.13
N LEU A 129 5.32 -6.54 23.09
CA LEU A 129 4.31 -6.66 22.05
C LEU A 129 4.80 -6.06 20.72
N VAL A 130 5.45 -4.89 20.76
CA VAL A 130 6.06 -4.27 19.55
C VAL A 130 7.08 -5.21 18.92
N ASN A 131 7.93 -5.83 19.72
CA ASN A 131 8.93 -6.78 19.22
C ASN A 131 8.29 -8.02 18.57
N ALA A 132 7.12 -8.46 19.05
CA ALA A 132 6.40 -9.60 18.48
C ALA A 132 5.73 -9.30 17.12
N VAL A 133 5.62 -8.02 16.75
CA VAL A 133 5.03 -7.57 15.47
C VAL A 133 6.10 -7.34 14.40
N GLN A 134 7.36 -7.62 14.67
CA GLN A 134 8.44 -7.44 13.70
C GLN A 134 8.39 -8.46 12.55
N PRO A 135 8.93 -8.09 11.34
CA PRO A 135 9.06 -9.02 10.23
C PRO A 135 9.83 -10.28 10.63
N LYS A 136 9.23 -11.45 10.44
CA LYS A 136 9.70 -12.80 10.83
C LYS A 136 9.33 -13.25 12.25
N GLU A 137 8.61 -12.43 13.01
CA GLU A 137 8.10 -12.80 14.32
C GLU A 137 6.66 -13.36 14.23
N LYS A 138 5.96 -13.43 15.36
CA LYS A 138 4.68 -14.17 15.48
C LYS A 138 3.52 -13.50 14.73
N PHE A 139 3.46 -12.14 14.73
CA PHE A 139 2.26 -11.41 14.30
C PHE A 139 2.56 -10.34 13.26
N TYR A 140 1.58 -10.09 12.41
CA TYR A 140 1.63 -9.01 11.40
C TYR A 140 1.08 -7.69 11.92
N ILE A 141 0.22 -7.78 12.95
CA ILE A 141 -0.45 -6.65 13.59
C ILE A 141 -0.79 -7.01 15.02
N ALA A 142 -0.78 -6.04 15.91
CA ALA A 142 -1.26 -6.21 17.27
C ALA A 142 -2.20 -5.08 17.69
N LEU A 143 -3.15 -5.42 18.52
CA LEU A 143 -4.07 -4.52 19.18
C LEU A 143 -3.78 -4.54 20.68
N GLU A 144 -3.32 -3.44 21.22
CA GLU A 144 -3.10 -3.27 22.64
C GLU A 144 -4.16 -2.33 23.21
N ILE A 145 -4.86 -2.78 24.23
CA ILE A 145 -5.77 -1.94 25.00
C ILE A 145 -5.06 -1.52 26.26
N VAL A 146 -4.92 -0.20 26.45
CA VAL A 146 -4.10 0.39 27.52
C VAL A 146 -4.72 0.10 28.88
N GLU A 147 -3.86 -0.19 29.85
CA GLU A 147 -4.25 -0.48 31.23
C GLU A 147 -5.09 0.64 31.86
N GLY A 148 -6.19 0.24 32.47
CA GLY A 148 -7.10 1.14 33.19
C GLY A 148 -7.81 2.15 32.28
N ALA A 149 -8.02 1.83 31.00
CA ALA A 149 -8.73 2.70 30.07
C ALA A 149 -10.13 3.07 30.55
N THR A 150 -10.88 2.09 31.06
CA THR A 150 -12.22 2.29 31.63
C THR A 150 -12.17 3.20 32.85
N ASP A 151 -11.24 2.97 33.79
CA ASP A 151 -11.09 3.76 35.00
C ASP A 151 -10.67 5.22 34.71
N LYS A 152 -9.80 5.41 33.71
CA LYS A 152 -9.39 6.74 33.24
C LYS A 152 -10.59 7.55 32.73
N LEU A 153 -11.46 6.90 31.93
CA LEU A 153 -12.69 7.52 31.44
C LEU A 153 -13.63 7.90 32.57
N ILE A 154 -13.93 6.97 33.50
CA ILE A 154 -14.82 7.19 34.62
C ILE A 154 -14.28 8.32 35.49
N ARG A 155 -12.99 8.32 35.79
CA ARG A 155 -12.32 9.36 36.58
C ARG A 155 -12.42 10.72 35.90
N ALA A 156 -12.15 10.78 34.58
CA ALA A 156 -12.20 12.01 33.79
C ALA A 156 -13.62 12.64 33.82
N ARG A 157 -14.67 11.81 33.70
CA ARG A 157 -16.07 12.26 33.80
C ARG A 157 -16.39 12.80 35.19
N ARG A 158 -15.93 12.13 36.25
CA ARG A 158 -16.19 12.51 37.64
C ARG A 158 -15.45 13.79 38.05
N THR A 159 -14.25 14.02 37.49
CA THR A 159 -13.44 15.20 37.87
C THR A 159 -13.55 16.34 36.87
N GLY A 160 -14.22 16.18 35.76
CA GLY A 160 -14.27 17.17 34.68
C GLY A 160 -12.88 17.44 34.05
N ASN A 161 -12.02 16.41 33.96
CA ASN A 161 -10.65 16.57 33.46
C ASN A 161 -10.64 16.81 31.96
N SER A 162 -10.47 18.05 31.53
CA SER A 162 -10.40 18.43 30.10
C SER A 162 -9.17 17.89 29.36
N SER A 163 -8.14 17.43 30.07
CA SER A 163 -6.93 16.82 29.49
C SER A 163 -7.06 15.31 29.25
N TYR A 164 -8.28 14.77 29.27
CA TYR A 164 -8.52 13.36 28.97
C TYR A 164 -8.08 13.03 27.55
N ASP A 165 -7.20 12.03 27.41
CA ASP A 165 -6.79 11.48 26.10
C ASP A 165 -7.63 10.23 25.80
N PRO A 166 -8.47 10.25 24.75
CA PRO A 166 -9.29 9.13 24.36
C PRO A 166 -8.51 8.00 23.66
N ARG A 167 -7.23 8.19 23.30
CA ARG A 167 -6.40 7.22 22.61
C ARG A 167 -5.93 6.10 23.53
N VAL A 168 -6.88 5.23 23.87
CA VAL A 168 -6.67 4.11 24.81
C VAL A 168 -6.47 2.76 24.09
N VAL A 169 -6.44 2.77 22.78
CA VAL A 169 -6.19 1.57 21.95
C VAL A 169 -5.03 1.84 21.02
N ASN A 170 -3.99 1.03 21.09
CA ASN A 170 -2.84 1.07 20.18
C ASN A 170 -2.98 -0.03 19.12
N ILE A 171 -2.92 0.35 17.86
CA ILE A 171 -2.82 -0.57 16.72
C ILE A 171 -1.38 -0.54 16.24
N ILE A 172 -0.64 -1.61 16.49
CA ILE A 172 0.79 -1.76 16.26
C ILE A 172 0.99 -2.59 15.00
N PHE A 173 1.83 -2.14 14.08
CA PHE A 173 2.12 -2.84 12.83
C PHE A 173 3.53 -2.48 12.35
N ALA A 174 4.11 -3.28 11.46
CA ALA A 174 5.42 -2.98 10.89
C ALA A 174 5.31 -2.61 9.41
N THR A 175 5.52 -1.33 9.06
CA THR A 175 5.51 -0.82 7.68
C THR A 175 6.66 -1.36 6.86
N ALA A 176 7.77 -1.73 7.50
CA ALA A 176 8.96 -2.27 6.86
C ALA A 176 8.70 -3.55 6.03
N MET A 177 7.58 -4.26 6.27
CA MET A 177 7.22 -5.44 5.49
C MET A 177 6.89 -5.09 4.04
N ASN A 178 6.00 -4.15 3.81
CA ASN A 178 5.62 -3.64 2.49
C ASN A 178 4.73 -2.40 2.66
N PRO A 179 5.21 -1.20 2.31
CA PRO A 179 4.49 0.05 2.55
C PRO A 179 3.19 0.17 1.74
N THR A 180 3.00 -0.64 0.70
CA THR A 180 1.77 -0.63 -0.11
C THR A 180 0.76 -1.68 0.37
N THR A 181 1.25 -2.84 0.76
CA THR A 181 0.41 -3.99 1.15
C THR A 181 -0.13 -3.84 2.57
N VAL A 182 0.69 -3.37 3.51
CA VAL A 182 0.31 -3.22 4.91
C VAL A 182 -0.91 -2.30 5.08
N PRO A 183 -0.95 -1.06 4.54
CA PRO A 183 -2.12 -0.20 4.67
C PRO A 183 -3.39 -0.79 4.06
N ARG A 184 -3.26 -1.43 2.92
CA ARG A 184 -4.42 -1.95 2.18
C ARG A 184 -5.03 -3.19 2.81
N TYR A 185 -4.20 -4.08 3.32
CA TYR A 185 -4.62 -5.44 3.65
C TYR A 185 -4.52 -5.80 5.13
N ILE A 186 -3.77 -5.04 5.90
CA ILE A 186 -3.57 -5.30 7.32
C ILE A 186 -4.21 -4.18 8.14
N THR A 187 -3.65 -2.97 8.06
CA THR A 187 -4.09 -1.88 8.93
C THR A 187 -5.44 -1.29 8.51
N GLY A 188 -5.74 -1.23 7.20
CA GLY A 188 -7.02 -0.72 6.70
C GLY A 188 -8.23 -1.54 7.18
N PRO A 189 -8.26 -2.87 7.04
CA PRO A 189 -9.30 -3.71 7.63
C PRO A 189 -9.40 -3.58 9.15
N ALA A 190 -8.27 -3.60 9.86
CA ALA A 190 -8.24 -3.43 11.32
C ALA A 190 -8.83 -2.08 11.75
N GLN A 191 -8.45 -1.00 11.09
CA GLN A 191 -8.97 0.34 11.35
C GLN A 191 -10.48 0.45 11.07
N LYS A 192 -10.98 -0.17 10.01
CA LYS A 192 -12.43 -0.22 9.72
C LYS A 192 -13.19 -0.96 10.80
N THR A 193 -12.65 -2.08 11.28
CA THR A 193 -13.24 -2.84 12.38
C THR A 193 -13.25 -2.03 13.66
N PHE A 194 -12.11 -1.42 14.00
CA PHE A 194 -12.01 -0.55 15.16
C PHE A 194 -13.03 0.59 15.07
N SER A 195 -13.13 1.29 13.94
CA SER A 195 -14.07 2.41 13.78
C SER A 195 -15.53 1.98 13.99
N LYS A 196 -15.93 0.79 13.51
CA LYS A 196 -17.28 0.26 13.76
C LYS A 196 -17.50 -0.06 15.25
N ALA A 197 -16.53 -0.72 15.88
CA ALA A 197 -16.58 -1.03 17.31
C ALA A 197 -16.60 0.25 18.14
N GLN A 198 -15.77 1.22 17.79
CA GLN A 198 -15.67 2.54 18.43
C GLN A 198 -17.01 3.28 18.43
N VAL A 199 -17.67 3.39 17.27
CA VAL A 199 -18.96 4.09 17.18
C VAL A 199 -20.00 3.43 18.10
N LYS A 200 -20.10 2.11 18.06
CA LYS A 200 -21.03 1.34 18.89
C LYS A 200 -20.73 1.56 20.39
N LEU A 201 -19.44 1.41 20.75
CA LEU A 201 -18.98 1.53 22.13
C LEU A 201 -19.15 2.95 22.65
N ASN A 202 -18.76 3.97 21.89
CA ASN A 202 -18.90 5.37 22.27
C ASN A 202 -20.36 5.74 22.52
N THR A 203 -21.27 5.27 21.64
CA THR A 203 -22.71 5.48 21.84
C THR A 203 -23.19 4.79 23.12
N GLN A 204 -22.78 3.55 23.36
CA GLN A 204 -23.15 2.79 24.54
C GLN A 204 -22.66 3.46 25.82
N LEU A 205 -21.37 3.83 25.89
CA LEU A 205 -20.74 4.48 27.04
C LEU A 205 -21.38 5.84 27.37
N THR A 206 -21.75 6.58 26.32
CA THR A 206 -22.39 7.90 26.52
C THR A 206 -23.85 7.74 26.94
N SER A 207 -24.61 6.84 26.28
CA SER A 207 -26.01 6.59 26.65
C SER A 207 -26.11 6.04 28.06
N GLN A 208 -25.24 5.11 28.45
CA GLN A 208 -25.19 4.55 29.79
C GLN A 208 -24.91 5.65 30.83
N PHE A 209 -23.89 6.47 30.61
CA PHE A 209 -23.55 7.56 31.49
C PHE A 209 -24.72 8.53 31.68
N LEU A 210 -25.38 8.94 30.58
CA LEU A 210 -26.51 9.88 30.65
C LEU A 210 -27.72 9.26 31.36
N SER A 211 -28.00 7.96 31.13
CA SER A 211 -29.10 7.27 31.80
C SER A 211 -28.87 7.09 33.28
N GLU A 212 -27.65 6.79 33.70
CA GLU A 212 -27.26 6.64 35.11
C GLU A 212 -27.30 7.99 35.89
N ASN A 213 -27.05 9.11 35.19
CA ASN A 213 -26.95 10.44 35.81
C ASN A 213 -28.08 11.37 35.37
N ILE A 214 -29.21 10.86 34.90
CA ILE A 214 -30.34 11.67 34.40
C ILE A 214 -30.93 12.59 35.51
N ASN A 215 -30.82 12.18 36.75
CA ASN A 215 -31.29 12.93 37.92
C ASN A 215 -30.16 13.67 38.67
N ASP A 216 -28.95 13.69 38.11
CA ASP A 216 -27.78 14.35 38.69
C ASP A 216 -27.20 15.41 37.71
N PRO A 217 -27.75 16.63 37.71
CA PRO A 217 -27.29 17.70 36.82
C PRO A 217 -25.83 18.10 37.08
N GLU A 218 -25.33 17.96 38.32
CA GLU A 218 -23.96 18.29 38.66
C GLU A 218 -22.96 17.32 38.03
N ALA A 219 -23.28 16.03 38.02
CA ALA A 219 -22.46 15.03 37.32
C ALA A 219 -22.40 15.29 35.83
N ILE A 220 -23.53 15.67 35.21
CA ILE A 220 -23.59 16.00 33.76
C ILE A 220 -22.77 17.27 33.48
N GLU A 221 -22.93 18.34 34.31
CA GLU A 221 -22.17 19.58 34.17
C GLU A 221 -20.65 19.32 34.30
N THR A 222 -20.26 18.50 35.26
CA THR A 222 -18.86 18.13 35.49
C THR A 222 -18.30 17.37 34.30
N ALA A 223 -19.02 16.41 33.75
CA ALA A 223 -18.59 15.67 32.56
C ALA A 223 -18.51 16.57 31.30
N ASN A 224 -19.36 17.61 31.20
CA ASN A 224 -19.30 18.59 30.12
C ASN A 224 -18.00 19.41 30.12
N ARG A 225 -17.32 19.53 31.27
CA ARG A 225 -15.98 20.16 31.36
C ARG A 225 -14.90 19.29 30.68
N ALA A 226 -15.19 18.00 30.47
CA ALA A 226 -14.33 17.05 29.74
C ALA A 226 -15.07 16.52 28.49
N PRO A 227 -15.29 17.33 27.45
CA PRO A 227 -16.21 17.01 26.35
C PRO A 227 -15.80 15.78 25.57
N LEU A 228 -14.51 15.47 25.46
CA LEU A 228 -14.02 14.25 24.79
C LEU A 228 -14.53 12.97 25.45
N THR A 229 -14.81 12.99 26.74
CA THR A 229 -15.37 11.83 27.46
C THR A 229 -16.80 11.50 27.05
N LEU A 230 -17.52 12.47 26.46
CA LEU A 230 -18.90 12.31 26.00
C LEU A 230 -18.98 12.11 24.48
N VAL A 231 -18.21 12.90 23.70
CA VAL A 231 -18.30 12.90 22.26
C VAL A 231 -17.48 11.76 21.64
N ASN A 232 -16.28 11.52 22.17
CA ASN A 232 -15.37 10.49 21.65
C ASN A 232 -14.56 9.84 22.78
N PRO A 233 -15.22 9.09 23.68
CA PRO A 233 -14.57 8.52 24.86
C PRO A 233 -13.46 7.51 24.56
N VAL A 234 -13.47 6.88 23.38
CA VAL A 234 -12.48 5.89 22.98
C VAL A 234 -11.99 6.19 21.57
N ALA A 235 -10.68 6.23 21.39
CA ALA A 235 -10.00 6.38 20.10
C ALA A 235 -8.79 5.45 20.01
N SER A 236 -8.28 5.24 18.79
CA SER A 236 -7.05 4.49 18.58
C SER A 236 -5.88 5.38 18.23
N ASN A 237 -4.69 4.87 18.51
CA ASN A 237 -3.42 5.37 18.04
C ASN A 237 -2.80 4.33 17.10
N MET A 238 -2.25 4.77 15.97
CA MET A 238 -1.53 3.93 15.02
C MET A 238 -0.05 4.05 15.30
N MET A 239 0.61 2.91 15.53
CA MET A 239 2.03 2.85 15.88
C MET A 239 2.77 1.94 14.89
N ASP A 240 3.90 2.44 14.38
CA ASP A 240 4.82 1.74 13.47
C ASP A 240 6.14 1.46 14.18
#